data_67a10abe04d02b122b593f596c8c2fce
#
_entry.id   67a10abe04d02b122b593f596c8c2fce
#
_cell.length_a   1.000
_cell.length_b   1.000
_cell.length_c   1.000
_cell.angle_alpha   90.00
_cell.angle_beta   90.00
_cell.angle_gamma   90.00
#
_symmetry.space_group_name_H-M   'P 1'
#
loop_
_entity.id
_entity.type
_entity.pdbx_description
1 polymer ?
#
loop_
_entity_poly.entity_id
_entity_poly.type
_entity_poly.pdbx_seq_one_letter_code
_entity_poly.pdbx_strand_id
1 'polypeptide(L)'
;NFSASIGKAKSKKTFNVSAMVAAALSGKEVLNYTTDFPDGKNRILYIDTEQSQNHCMIVMHRIMKLAELPANEDCDRFYFLALRKFNPKERLAIIDDAINQIEGLGFVVIDGIRDLVYDINSPSEATCVISKLMQWTDEYQIHLHTILHQNKSDENARGHIGTEINNKAETVIQIEKDK
;
A
#
# COMPACT_ATOMS: atom_id res chain seq x y z
N ASN A 1 4.15 -7.64 -10.18
CA ASN A 1 3.03 -8.29 -9.50
C ASN A 1 2.59 -7.49 -8.27
N PHE A 2 1.36 -7.75 -7.78
CA PHE A 2 0.87 -7.09 -6.57
C PHE A 2 0.46 -8.10 -5.48
N SER A 3 0.48 -7.63 -4.23
CA SER A 3 0.06 -8.36 -3.04
C SER A 3 -0.89 -7.54 -2.18
N ALA A 4 -1.53 -8.16 -1.21
CA ALA A 4 -2.48 -7.47 -0.34
C ALA A 4 -2.37 -7.92 1.11
N SER A 5 -2.60 -6.98 2.04
CA SER A 5 -2.91 -7.26 3.45
C SER A 5 -4.38 -7.06 3.72
N ILE A 6 -5.06 -8.09 4.19
CA ILE A 6 -6.46 -8.03 4.62
C ILE A 6 -6.59 -8.23 6.13
N GLY A 7 -7.66 -7.77 6.73
CA GLY A 7 -7.93 -8.00 8.14
C GLY A 7 -9.03 -7.08 8.68
N LYS A 8 -9.55 -7.42 9.85
CA LYS A 8 -10.61 -6.64 10.52
C LYS A 8 -10.12 -5.22 10.88
N ALA A 9 -11.03 -4.32 11.10
CA ALA A 9 -10.67 -2.98 11.59
C ALA A 9 -9.84 -3.09 12.88
N LYS A 10 -8.78 -2.26 13.00
CA LYS A 10 -7.87 -2.24 14.15
C LYS A 10 -7.02 -3.52 14.35
N SER A 11 -6.87 -4.38 13.33
CA SER A 11 -5.98 -5.55 13.36
C SER A 11 -4.49 -5.21 13.17
N LYS A 12 -4.11 -3.93 13.15
CA LYS A 12 -2.74 -3.44 12.99
C LYS A 12 -2.13 -3.66 11.58
N LYS A 13 -2.95 -3.72 10.53
CA LYS A 13 -2.47 -3.85 9.14
C LYS A 13 -1.43 -2.79 8.76
N THR A 14 -1.75 -1.51 8.99
CA THR A 14 -0.83 -0.38 8.73
C THR A 14 0.49 -0.51 9.50
N PHE A 15 0.47 -1.08 10.72
CA PHE A 15 1.70 -1.34 11.48
C PHE A 15 2.55 -2.43 10.80
N ASN A 16 1.91 -3.53 10.39
CA ASN A 16 2.58 -4.62 9.69
C ASN A 16 3.23 -4.14 8.38
N VAL A 17 2.49 -3.37 7.59
CA VAL A 17 3.01 -2.79 6.34
C VAL A 17 4.11 -1.73 6.61
N SER A 18 4.03 -1.01 7.75
CA SER A 18 5.14 -0.13 8.16
C SER A 18 6.46 -0.90 8.34
N ALA A 19 6.40 -2.16 8.83
CA ALA A 19 7.59 -3.00 8.95
C ALA A 19 8.13 -3.46 7.58
N MET A 20 7.24 -3.82 6.64
CA MET A 20 7.64 -4.15 5.25
C MET A 20 8.37 -2.97 4.60
N VAL A 21 7.80 -1.77 4.71
CA VAL A 21 8.42 -0.55 4.15
C VAL A 21 9.75 -0.22 4.84
N ALA A 22 9.82 -0.40 6.15
CA ALA A 22 11.05 -0.17 6.89
C ALA A 22 12.16 -1.15 6.50
N ALA A 23 11.84 -2.43 6.29
CA ALA A 23 12.78 -3.42 5.76
C ALA A 23 13.27 -3.02 4.37
N ALA A 24 12.37 -2.57 3.51
CA ALA A 24 12.69 -2.10 2.17
C ALA A 24 13.59 -0.85 2.16
N LEU A 25 13.37 0.09 3.08
CA LEU A 25 14.19 1.30 3.21
C LEU A 25 15.58 1.02 3.79
N SER A 26 15.65 0.17 4.83
CA SER A 26 16.91 -0.10 5.53
C SER A 26 17.77 -1.14 4.82
N GLY A 27 17.18 -2.01 3.99
CA GLY A 27 17.85 -3.21 3.47
C GLY A 27 18.16 -4.26 4.55
N LYS A 28 17.60 -4.11 5.75
CA LYS A 28 17.75 -5.01 6.89
C LYS A 28 16.46 -5.77 7.16
N GLU A 29 16.57 -6.86 7.90
CA GLU A 29 15.38 -7.55 8.42
C GLU A 29 14.66 -6.70 9.48
N VAL A 30 13.35 -6.49 9.28
CA VAL A 30 12.47 -5.81 10.25
C VAL A 30 11.23 -6.67 10.48
N LEU A 31 11.03 -7.15 11.70
CA LEU A 31 9.90 -8.02 12.07
C LEU A 31 9.69 -9.21 11.09
N ASN A 32 10.76 -9.90 10.74
CA ASN A 32 10.84 -11.02 9.79
C ASN A 32 10.56 -10.65 8.31
N TYR A 33 10.49 -9.36 7.97
CA TYR A 33 10.47 -8.90 6.59
C TYR A 33 11.88 -8.60 6.10
N THR A 34 12.20 -9.09 4.93
CA THR A 34 13.42 -8.78 4.18
C THR A 34 13.05 -8.27 2.79
N THR A 35 13.94 -7.55 2.16
CA THR A 35 13.71 -7.01 0.81
C THR A 35 14.94 -7.22 -0.04
N ASP A 36 14.70 -7.63 -1.28
CA ASP A 36 15.70 -7.68 -2.33
C ASP A 36 15.15 -6.88 -3.53
N PHE A 37 15.77 -5.75 -3.81
CA PHE A 37 15.39 -4.90 -4.94
C PHE A 37 16.30 -5.18 -6.15
N PRO A 38 15.74 -5.20 -7.36
CA PRO A 38 16.55 -5.14 -8.57
C PRO A 38 17.40 -3.85 -8.59
N ASP A 39 18.54 -3.90 -9.25
CA ASP A 39 19.43 -2.75 -9.40
C ASP A 39 18.70 -1.51 -9.89
N GLY A 40 18.90 -0.40 -9.21
CA GLY A 40 18.27 0.89 -9.54
C GLY A 40 16.78 1.03 -9.14
N LYS A 41 16.18 0.03 -8.49
CA LYS A 41 14.75 0.00 -8.12
C LYS A 41 14.52 0.11 -6.61
N ASN A 42 15.17 1.05 -5.93
CA ASN A 42 15.17 1.13 -4.47
C ASN A 42 14.32 2.27 -3.88
N ARG A 43 13.51 2.96 -4.69
CA ARG A 43 12.60 4.00 -4.23
C ARG A 43 11.24 3.43 -3.86
N ILE A 44 10.61 4.01 -2.86
CA ILE A 44 9.36 3.55 -2.27
C ILE A 44 8.35 4.68 -2.26
N LEU A 45 7.13 4.38 -2.71
CA LEU A 45 5.99 5.29 -2.66
C LEU A 45 4.92 4.72 -1.72
N TYR A 46 4.61 5.44 -0.63
CA TYR A 46 3.52 5.12 0.28
C TYR A 46 2.34 6.07 0.08
N ILE A 47 1.18 5.54 -0.13
CA ILE A 47 -0.06 6.28 -0.39
C ILE A 47 -1.06 5.94 0.70
N ASP A 48 -1.50 6.94 1.45
CA ASP A 48 -2.57 6.81 2.45
C ASP A 48 -3.82 7.56 1.96
N THR A 49 -4.93 6.85 1.86
CA THR A 49 -6.20 7.39 1.36
C THR A 49 -7.22 7.67 2.47
N GLU A 50 -6.98 7.14 3.67
CA GLU A 50 -7.96 7.14 4.77
C GLU A 50 -7.63 8.15 5.87
N GLN A 51 -6.35 8.32 6.19
CA GLN A 51 -5.95 8.98 7.43
C GLN A 51 -5.75 10.49 7.28
N SER A 52 -5.85 11.20 8.41
CA SER A 52 -5.51 12.63 8.47
C SER A 52 -4.00 12.84 8.31
N GLN A 53 -3.58 14.04 7.90
CA GLN A 53 -2.16 14.38 7.77
C GLN A 53 -1.36 14.07 9.04
N ASN A 54 -1.89 14.39 10.23
CA ASN A 54 -1.21 14.10 11.49
C ASN A 54 -0.98 12.58 11.69
N HIS A 55 -1.95 11.73 11.33
CA HIS A 55 -1.78 10.29 11.40
C HIS A 55 -0.81 9.78 10.34
N CYS A 56 -0.82 10.32 9.14
CA CYS A 56 0.17 10.03 8.10
C CYS A 56 1.60 10.33 8.59
N MET A 57 1.80 11.48 9.26
CA MET A 57 3.09 11.81 9.89
C MET A 57 3.51 10.77 10.94
N ILE A 58 2.57 10.28 11.76
CA ILE A 58 2.85 9.22 12.75
C ILE A 58 3.27 7.91 12.06
N VAL A 59 2.60 7.55 10.96
CA VAL A 59 2.97 6.36 10.16
C VAL A 59 4.36 6.53 9.55
N MET A 60 4.64 7.67 8.95
CA MET A 60 5.94 7.99 8.35
C MET A 60 7.06 7.92 9.40
N HIS A 61 6.89 8.59 10.55
CA HIS A 61 7.88 8.55 11.64
C HIS A 61 8.09 7.13 12.18
N ARG A 62 7.03 6.31 12.24
CA ARG A 62 7.15 4.89 12.62
C ARG A 62 8.00 4.12 11.63
N ILE A 63 7.77 4.30 10.34
CA ILE A 63 8.54 3.66 9.27
C ILE A 63 10.01 4.05 9.39
N MET A 64 10.32 5.35 9.49
CA MET A 64 11.69 5.85 9.63
C MET A 64 12.37 5.28 10.88
N LYS A 65 11.65 5.25 12.02
CA LYS A 65 12.17 4.68 13.28
C LYS A 65 12.45 3.18 13.16
N LEU A 66 11.57 2.41 12.54
CA LEU A 66 11.77 0.97 12.32
C LEU A 66 12.92 0.70 11.34
N ALA A 67 13.14 1.58 10.39
CA ALA A 67 14.24 1.52 9.45
C ALA A 67 15.59 2.01 10.05
N GLU A 68 15.60 2.49 11.29
CA GLU A 68 16.76 3.12 11.96
C GLU A 68 17.27 4.35 11.21
N LEU A 69 16.38 5.08 10.55
CA LEU A 69 16.68 6.31 9.81
C LEU A 69 16.25 7.56 10.61
N PRO A 70 16.93 8.71 10.43
CA PRO A 70 16.55 9.96 11.09
C PRO A 70 15.13 10.39 10.69
N ALA A 71 14.24 10.55 11.67
CA ALA A 71 12.84 10.89 11.42
C ALA A 71 12.63 12.35 10.95
N ASN A 72 13.62 13.21 11.16
CA ASN A 72 13.56 14.65 10.86
C ASN A 72 14.38 15.04 9.61
N GLU A 73 14.89 14.08 8.88
CA GLU A 73 15.64 14.30 7.65
C GLU A 73 14.86 13.75 6.46
N ASP A 74 14.97 14.45 5.33
CA ASP A 74 14.37 13.98 4.08
C ASP A 74 15.09 12.71 3.60
N CYS A 75 14.31 11.71 3.23
CA CYS A 75 14.82 10.50 2.62
C CYS A 75 14.45 10.50 1.13
N ASP A 76 15.44 10.69 0.27
CA ASP A 76 15.29 10.77 -1.18
C ASP A 76 14.75 9.49 -1.85
N ARG A 77 14.71 8.39 -1.08
CA ARG A 77 14.15 7.11 -1.50
C ARG A 77 12.73 6.84 -1.00
N PHE A 78 12.17 7.72 -0.17
CA PHE A 78 10.87 7.51 0.45
C PHE A 78 9.89 8.66 0.17
N TYR A 79 8.85 8.38 -0.58
CA TYR A 79 7.79 9.30 -0.96
C TYR A 79 6.51 8.93 -0.23
N PHE A 80 5.83 9.91 0.38
CA PHE A 80 4.59 9.69 1.11
C PHE A 80 3.49 10.64 0.62
N LEU A 81 2.36 10.10 0.16
CA LEU A 81 1.20 10.85 -0.32
C LEU A 81 0.00 10.65 0.61
N ALA A 82 -0.52 11.74 1.18
CA ALA A 82 -1.74 11.76 1.99
C ALA A 82 -2.92 12.23 1.12
N LEU A 83 -3.72 11.29 0.61
CA LEU A 83 -4.75 11.55 -0.41
C LEU A 83 -6.18 11.59 0.12
N ARG A 84 -6.40 11.61 1.44
CA ARG A 84 -7.74 11.60 2.04
C ARG A 84 -8.69 12.67 1.48
N LYS A 85 -8.19 13.86 1.17
CA LYS A 85 -9.00 15.00 0.72
C LYS A 85 -9.51 14.90 -0.73
N PHE A 86 -8.97 13.99 -1.52
CA PHE A 86 -9.29 13.84 -2.94
C PHE A 86 -10.38 12.79 -3.15
N ASN A 87 -11.14 12.90 -4.25
CA ASN A 87 -12.10 11.88 -4.66
C ASN A 87 -11.40 10.68 -5.35
N PRO A 88 -12.07 9.53 -5.57
CA PRO A 88 -11.46 8.33 -6.13
C PRO A 88 -10.78 8.55 -7.49
N LYS A 89 -11.39 9.33 -8.38
CA LYS A 89 -10.82 9.64 -9.70
C LYS A 89 -9.55 10.49 -9.60
N GLU A 90 -9.57 11.50 -8.73
CA GLU A 90 -8.40 12.34 -8.47
C GLU A 90 -7.27 11.53 -7.83
N ARG A 91 -7.58 10.64 -6.88
CA ARG A 91 -6.59 9.75 -6.27
C ARG A 91 -5.90 8.88 -7.31
N LEU A 92 -6.67 8.22 -8.19
CA LEU A 92 -6.11 7.41 -9.27
C LEU A 92 -5.21 8.22 -10.20
N ALA A 93 -5.60 9.43 -10.57
CA ALA A 93 -4.78 10.31 -11.41
C ALA A 93 -3.46 10.73 -10.72
N ILE A 94 -3.53 11.11 -9.42
CA ILE A 94 -2.33 11.48 -8.63
C ILE A 94 -1.38 10.28 -8.48
N ILE A 95 -1.92 9.09 -8.24
CA ILE A 95 -1.11 7.86 -8.12
C ILE A 95 -0.42 7.53 -9.43
N ASP A 96 -1.16 7.58 -10.54
CA ASP A 96 -0.65 7.33 -11.89
C ASP A 96 0.51 8.29 -12.24
N ASP A 97 0.31 9.57 -11.96
CA ASP A 97 1.32 10.61 -12.17
C ASP A 97 2.57 10.40 -11.30
N ALA A 98 2.38 10.09 -10.01
CA ALA A 98 3.49 9.83 -9.09
C ALA A 98 4.31 8.59 -9.50
N ILE A 99 3.65 7.50 -9.89
CA ILE A 99 4.34 6.29 -10.36
C ILE A 99 5.15 6.58 -11.63
N ASN A 100 4.59 7.39 -12.54
CA ASN A 100 5.26 7.77 -13.79
C ASN A 100 6.47 8.69 -13.57
N GLN A 101 6.44 9.57 -12.56
CA GLN A 101 7.48 10.56 -12.32
C GLN A 101 8.64 10.08 -11.43
N ILE A 102 8.42 9.08 -10.58
CA ILE A 102 9.45 8.61 -9.66
C ILE A 102 10.35 7.59 -10.36
N GLU A 103 11.51 8.05 -10.83
CA GLU A 103 12.54 7.16 -11.40
C GLU A 103 13.05 6.18 -10.34
N GLY A 104 13.34 4.94 -10.73
CA GLY A 104 13.88 3.92 -9.81
C GLY A 104 12.88 3.45 -8.74
N LEU A 105 11.57 3.67 -8.95
CA LEU A 105 10.51 3.14 -8.09
C LEU A 105 10.52 1.61 -8.13
N GLY A 106 10.60 0.97 -6.97
CA GLY A 106 10.58 -0.49 -6.83
C GLY A 106 9.39 -1.00 -6.02
N PHE A 107 8.95 -0.22 -5.03
CA PHE A 107 7.87 -0.63 -4.14
C PHE A 107 6.82 0.46 -3.95
N VAL A 108 5.55 0.10 -4.11
CA VAL A 108 4.40 0.99 -3.90
C VAL A 108 3.47 0.39 -2.86
N VAL A 109 3.05 1.19 -1.90
CA VAL A 109 2.00 0.82 -0.92
C VAL A 109 0.78 1.69 -1.13
N ILE A 110 -0.41 1.06 -1.18
CA ILE A 110 -1.71 1.74 -1.17
C ILE A 110 -2.46 1.32 0.10
N ASP A 111 -2.41 2.16 1.13
CA ASP A 111 -3.16 1.96 2.36
C ASP A 111 -4.56 2.56 2.22
N GLY A 112 -5.53 1.68 1.97
CA GLY A 112 -6.93 2.01 1.74
C GLY A 112 -7.38 1.92 0.27
N ILE A 113 -7.08 0.82 -0.43
CA ILE A 113 -7.50 0.62 -1.83
C ILE A 113 -9.01 0.78 -2.05
N ARG A 114 -9.81 0.55 -1.02
CA ARG A 114 -11.26 0.77 -1.05
C ARG A 114 -11.63 2.20 -1.49
N ASP A 115 -10.81 3.16 -1.16
CA ASP A 115 -11.07 4.57 -1.43
C ASP A 115 -10.71 5.02 -2.85
N LEU A 116 -10.27 4.08 -3.69
CA LEU A 116 -10.07 4.29 -5.14
C LEU A 116 -11.33 4.00 -5.97
N VAL A 117 -12.42 3.56 -5.33
CA VAL A 117 -13.73 3.33 -5.97
C VAL A 117 -14.82 4.14 -5.28
N TYR A 118 -15.83 4.56 -6.01
CA TYR A 118 -17.03 5.21 -5.44
C TYR A 118 -17.93 4.17 -4.76
N ASP A 119 -18.19 3.06 -5.44
CA ASP A 119 -18.99 1.94 -4.89
C ASP A 119 -18.13 0.67 -4.78
N ILE A 120 -17.90 0.24 -3.54
CA ILE A 120 -17.13 -0.97 -3.25
C ILE A 120 -17.79 -2.25 -3.78
N ASN A 121 -19.10 -2.21 -4.05
CA ASN A 121 -19.89 -3.31 -4.59
C ASN A 121 -20.04 -3.25 -6.12
N SER A 122 -19.47 -2.26 -6.78
CA SER A 122 -19.46 -2.14 -8.23
C SER A 122 -18.44 -3.09 -8.85
N PRO A 123 -18.85 -4.14 -9.60
CA PRO A 123 -17.92 -5.05 -10.27
C PRO A 123 -17.05 -4.32 -11.29
N SER A 124 -17.60 -3.36 -12.03
CA SER A 124 -16.90 -2.61 -13.06
C SER A 124 -15.82 -1.71 -12.47
N GLU A 125 -16.08 -1.01 -11.36
CA GLU A 125 -15.08 -0.18 -10.69
C GLU A 125 -13.98 -1.05 -10.07
N ALA A 126 -14.34 -2.16 -9.43
CA ALA A 126 -13.39 -3.10 -8.88
C ALA A 126 -12.45 -3.63 -9.97
N THR A 127 -12.99 -4.12 -11.09
CA THR A 127 -12.19 -4.61 -12.22
C THR A 127 -11.29 -3.51 -12.79
N CYS A 128 -11.79 -2.28 -12.91
CA CYS A 128 -11.00 -1.14 -13.41
C CYS A 128 -9.78 -0.86 -12.51
N VAL A 129 -9.97 -0.76 -11.19
CA VAL A 129 -8.88 -0.51 -10.25
C VAL A 129 -7.86 -1.65 -10.26
N ILE A 130 -8.30 -2.91 -10.21
CA ILE A 130 -7.39 -4.06 -10.21
C ILE A 130 -6.63 -4.16 -11.53
N SER A 131 -7.26 -3.91 -12.68
CA SER A 131 -6.58 -3.84 -13.98
C SER A 131 -5.50 -2.76 -13.99
N LYS A 132 -5.76 -1.61 -13.33
CA LYS A 132 -4.77 -0.53 -13.21
C LYS A 132 -3.58 -0.95 -12.33
N LEU A 133 -3.80 -1.67 -11.22
CA LEU A 133 -2.69 -2.22 -10.42
C LEU A 133 -1.83 -3.19 -11.24
N MET A 134 -2.47 -4.08 -12.00
CA MET A 134 -1.76 -5.03 -12.87
C MET A 134 -0.96 -4.29 -13.94
N GLN A 135 -1.54 -3.27 -14.59
CA GLN A 135 -0.88 -2.42 -15.57
C GLN A 135 0.37 -1.76 -14.97
N TRP A 136 0.25 -1.07 -13.83
CA TRP A 136 1.39 -0.42 -13.19
C TRP A 136 2.51 -1.38 -12.83
N THR A 137 2.17 -2.56 -12.31
CA THR A 137 3.19 -3.55 -11.94
C THR A 137 3.92 -4.12 -13.15
N ASP A 138 3.24 -4.23 -14.29
CA ASP A 138 3.82 -4.72 -15.54
C ASP A 138 4.64 -3.63 -16.26
N GLU A 139 4.07 -2.44 -16.47
CA GLU A 139 4.73 -1.35 -17.20
C GLU A 139 5.96 -0.81 -16.47
N TYR A 140 5.86 -0.60 -15.15
CA TYR A 140 6.94 -0.01 -14.36
C TYR A 140 7.83 -1.04 -13.66
N GLN A 141 7.54 -2.35 -13.78
CA GLN A 141 8.28 -3.42 -13.13
C GLN A 141 8.45 -3.16 -11.62
N ILE A 142 7.35 -2.81 -10.95
CA ILE A 142 7.27 -2.52 -9.52
C ILE A 142 6.55 -3.64 -8.78
N HIS A 143 6.83 -3.79 -7.48
CA HIS A 143 5.93 -4.49 -6.57
C HIS A 143 4.93 -3.51 -5.95
N LEU A 144 3.63 -3.86 -5.97
CA LEU A 144 2.59 -3.06 -5.34
C LEU A 144 1.95 -3.87 -4.21
N HIS A 145 1.88 -3.27 -3.02
CA HIS A 145 1.19 -3.86 -1.88
C HIS A 145 -0.01 -3.01 -1.49
N THR A 146 -1.18 -3.62 -1.32
CA THR A 146 -2.39 -2.88 -0.94
C THR A 146 -2.99 -3.37 0.36
N ILE A 147 -3.74 -2.49 1.03
CA ILE A 147 -4.44 -2.79 2.28
C ILE A 147 -5.95 -2.68 2.06
N LEU A 148 -6.67 -3.73 2.50
CA LEU A 148 -8.13 -3.76 2.47
C LEU A 148 -8.69 -4.30 3.79
N HIS A 149 -9.82 -3.74 4.24
CA HIS A 149 -10.56 -4.27 5.37
C HIS A 149 -11.36 -5.53 4.99
N GLN A 150 -11.41 -6.50 5.90
CA GLN A 150 -12.37 -7.61 5.81
C GLN A 150 -13.79 -7.14 6.15
N ASN A 151 -14.76 -7.94 5.79
CA ASN A 151 -16.13 -7.79 6.24
C ASN A 151 -16.22 -7.86 7.77
N LYS A 152 -17.27 -7.26 8.34
CA LYS A 152 -17.52 -7.35 9.79
C LYS A 152 -18.05 -8.72 10.19
N SER A 153 -18.80 -9.37 9.31
CA SER A 153 -19.55 -10.62 9.56
C SER A 153 -18.76 -11.89 9.27
N ASP A 154 -17.74 -11.82 8.42
CA ASP A 154 -16.97 -12.97 7.97
C ASP A 154 -15.48 -12.62 7.78
N GLU A 155 -14.68 -13.56 7.29
CA GLU A 155 -13.24 -13.38 7.04
C GLU A 155 -12.92 -12.97 5.60
N ASN A 156 -13.95 -12.76 4.76
CA ASN A 156 -13.74 -12.39 3.38
C ASN A 156 -13.30 -10.92 3.25
N ALA A 157 -12.49 -10.66 2.25
CA ALA A 157 -12.15 -9.30 1.85
C ALA A 157 -13.40 -8.55 1.40
N ARG A 158 -13.51 -7.27 1.77
CA ARG A 158 -14.75 -6.51 1.64
C ARG A 158 -15.06 -6.10 0.21
N GLY A 159 -16.31 -6.40 -0.23
CA GLY A 159 -16.88 -5.94 -1.50
C GLY A 159 -16.30 -6.65 -2.73
N HIS A 160 -16.74 -6.25 -3.93
CA HIS A 160 -16.23 -6.82 -5.18
C HIS A 160 -14.74 -6.59 -5.37
N ILE A 161 -14.20 -5.46 -4.92
CA ILE A 161 -12.74 -5.21 -4.95
C ILE A 161 -11.96 -6.24 -4.14
N GLY A 162 -12.52 -6.71 -3.00
CA GLY A 162 -11.93 -7.78 -2.21
C GLY A 162 -11.92 -9.11 -2.95
N THR A 163 -12.98 -9.43 -3.67
CA THR A 163 -13.05 -10.64 -4.52
C THR A 163 -11.99 -10.58 -5.62
N GLU A 164 -11.86 -9.45 -6.32
CA GLU A 164 -10.87 -9.28 -7.37
C GLU A 164 -9.43 -9.36 -6.83
N ILE A 165 -9.16 -8.79 -5.65
CA ILE A 165 -7.86 -8.92 -4.98
C ILE A 165 -7.53 -10.39 -4.72
N ASN A 166 -8.44 -11.16 -4.12
CA ASN A 166 -8.22 -12.56 -3.84
C ASN A 166 -7.97 -13.41 -5.10
N ASN A 167 -8.58 -13.00 -6.23
CA ASN A 167 -8.42 -13.72 -7.50
C ASN A 167 -7.15 -13.35 -8.27
N LYS A 168 -6.61 -12.14 -8.09
CA LYS A 168 -5.56 -11.58 -8.94
C LYS A 168 -4.24 -11.28 -8.22
N ALA A 169 -4.29 -11.08 -6.90
CA ALA A 169 -3.06 -10.87 -6.13
C ALA A 169 -2.21 -12.14 -6.08
N GLU A 170 -0.91 -11.99 -6.20
CA GLU A 170 0.04 -13.10 -6.06
C GLU A 170 0.07 -13.64 -4.63
N THR A 171 -0.07 -12.74 -3.66
CA THR A 171 -0.06 -13.08 -2.23
C THR A 171 -1.09 -12.24 -1.48
N VAL A 172 -1.90 -12.89 -0.65
CA VAL A 172 -2.81 -12.22 0.28
C VAL A 172 -2.44 -12.61 1.71
N ILE A 173 -2.08 -11.62 2.52
CA ILE A 173 -1.69 -11.79 3.92
C ILE A 173 -2.88 -11.41 4.80
N GLN A 174 -3.35 -12.33 5.63
CA GLN A 174 -4.37 -12.03 6.62
C GLN A 174 -3.72 -11.59 7.93
N ILE A 175 -4.10 -10.40 8.41
CA ILE A 175 -3.59 -9.83 9.65
C ILE A 175 -4.67 -9.93 10.74
N GLU A 176 -4.36 -10.71 11.76
CA GLU A 176 -5.21 -10.89 12.93
C GLU A 176 -4.55 -10.31 14.18
N LYS A 177 -5.38 -9.96 15.15
CA LYS A 177 -4.90 -9.54 16.46
C LYS A 177 -4.99 -10.76 17.38
N ASP A 178 -3.87 -11.14 17.97
CA ASP A 178 -3.86 -12.13 19.05
C ASP A 178 -4.79 -11.69 20.20
N LYS A 179 -5.51 -12.64 20.75
CA LYS A 179 -6.45 -12.44 21.86
C LYS A 179 -5.73 -12.16 23.18
#